data_1632be9e89976b9ab2e59584100e0c24
#
_entry.id   1632be9e89976b9ab2e59584100e0c24
#
_cell.length_a   1.000
_cell.length_b   1.000
_cell.length_c   1.000
_cell.angle_alpha   90.00
_cell.angle_beta   90.00
_cell.angle_gamma   90.00
#
_symmetry.space_group_name_H-M   'P 1'
#
loop_
_entity.id
_entity.type
_entity.pdbx_description
1 polymer ?
#
loop_
_entity_poly.entity_id
_entity_poly.type
_entity_poly.pdbx_seq_one_letter_code
_entity_poly.pdbx_strand_id
1 'polypeptide(L)'
;MRNPGLDCLRGLAILLVIGNHLGIRIGLADTALANVLPHWLLMALNYNGGEGVTIFFVLSGFLIATRVMQRCGSLDNIQAVPFIFHRGARILPCLLGLLAVIGILDWMGFKDYSFTKPGQSFLGASTAALGLYFNVWQANHGWSVAGITVLWSLSIEELFYLGFPSLCRVPKRILVGLLALLAVIAPLYHSQLHGNEIWREQATLTGFGTIAMGVLAAIIGSSLQPSRSVSIMIGTGGTCLMLAEILAPAAWWHAVGDTMFAMLIMGTAMRVLACHWLPMVGGVGSWWLRRMGQLSYEIYLTHMFVVMAAVRLFRANDLPLAQGWMVYPICLVLIWLLGEAIFRLFSRPVAAFLDQHFVRLRKSDAGPVSV
;
A
#
# COMPACT_ATOMS: atom_id res chain seq x y z
N MET A 1 16.87 11.67 -7.16
CA MET A 1 17.45 10.74 -6.13
C MET A 1 16.31 10.08 -5.36
N ARG A 2 16.52 8.85 -4.88
CA ARG A 2 15.54 8.14 -4.06
C ARG A 2 15.62 8.67 -2.62
N ASN A 3 14.48 8.88 -1.95
CA ASN A 3 14.45 9.43 -0.59
C ASN A 3 14.42 8.31 0.45
N PRO A 4 15.48 8.11 1.27
CA PRO A 4 15.55 7.03 2.25
C PRO A 4 14.44 7.09 3.32
N GLY A 5 13.97 8.28 3.70
CA GLY A 5 12.89 8.44 4.67
C GLY A 5 11.56 7.90 4.16
N LEU A 6 11.24 8.16 2.88
CA LEU A 6 10.04 7.61 2.24
C LEU A 6 10.13 6.09 2.06
N ASP A 7 11.33 5.55 1.75
CA ASP A 7 11.54 4.10 1.70
C ASP A 7 11.34 3.45 3.09
N CYS A 8 11.78 4.11 4.18
CA CYS A 8 11.52 3.63 5.55
C CYS A 8 10.02 3.63 5.89
N LEU A 9 9.28 4.68 5.54
CA LEU A 9 7.82 4.72 5.76
C LEU A 9 7.10 3.59 5.00
N ARG A 10 7.51 3.32 3.78
CA ARG A 10 6.98 2.17 3.02
C ARG A 10 7.34 0.83 3.67
N GLY A 11 8.55 0.73 4.23
CA GLY A 11 8.98 -0.43 5.00
C GLY A 11 8.17 -0.64 6.26
N LEU A 12 7.86 0.44 7.00
CA LEU A 12 6.98 0.38 8.16
C LEU A 12 5.56 -0.07 7.75
N ALA A 13 5.00 0.53 6.72
CA ALA A 13 3.67 0.21 6.24
C ALA A 13 3.53 -1.28 5.85
N ILE A 14 4.52 -1.85 5.13
CA ILE A 14 4.47 -3.27 4.76
C ILE A 14 4.64 -4.20 5.98
N LEU A 15 5.41 -3.79 7.00
CA LEU A 15 5.52 -4.55 8.25
C LEU A 15 4.20 -4.61 9.00
N LEU A 16 3.43 -3.50 9.06
CA LEU A 16 2.10 -3.48 9.66
C LEU A 16 1.14 -4.43 8.94
N VAL A 17 1.17 -4.43 7.60
CA VAL A 17 0.35 -5.36 6.79
C VAL A 17 0.72 -6.82 7.06
N ILE A 18 2.02 -7.16 7.07
CA ILE A 18 2.48 -8.53 7.35
C ILE A 18 2.12 -8.95 8.77
N GLY A 19 2.35 -8.05 9.75
CA GLY A 19 2.00 -8.26 11.17
C GLY A 19 0.52 -8.56 11.35
N ASN A 20 -0.35 -7.83 10.64
CA ASN A 20 -1.80 -8.07 10.67
C ASN A 20 -2.18 -9.44 10.09
N HIS A 21 -1.64 -9.80 8.95
CA HIS A 21 -1.97 -11.09 8.34
C HIS A 21 -1.44 -12.30 9.13
N LEU A 22 -0.34 -12.14 9.86
CA LEU A 22 0.13 -13.13 10.84
C LEU A 22 -0.76 -13.11 12.10
N GLY A 23 -1.07 -11.92 12.62
CA GLY A 23 -1.83 -11.72 13.85
C GLY A 23 -3.23 -12.31 13.83
N ILE A 24 -3.95 -12.17 12.72
CA ILE A 24 -5.27 -12.79 12.51
C ILE A 24 -5.21 -14.34 12.62
N ARG A 25 -4.04 -14.95 12.43
CA ARG A 25 -3.87 -16.42 12.38
C ARG A 25 -3.14 -17.00 13.57
N ILE A 26 -2.16 -16.28 14.09
CA ILE A 26 -1.34 -16.60 15.27
C ILE A 26 -1.13 -15.28 16.01
N GLY A 27 -2.05 -14.92 16.90
CA GLY A 27 -1.98 -13.66 17.67
C GLY A 27 -0.77 -13.64 18.60
N LEU A 28 0.03 -12.55 18.58
CA LEU A 28 1.14 -12.40 19.52
C LEU A 28 0.69 -12.38 20.98
N ALA A 29 -0.51 -11.88 21.23
CA ALA A 29 -1.11 -11.86 22.57
C ALA A 29 -1.42 -13.28 23.12
N ASP A 30 -1.49 -14.28 22.26
CA ASP A 30 -1.73 -15.68 22.62
C ASP A 30 -0.42 -16.46 22.79
N THR A 31 0.73 -15.81 22.60
CA THR A 31 2.07 -16.44 22.67
C THR A 31 2.77 -16.12 23.99
N ALA A 32 3.93 -16.76 24.22
CA ALA A 32 4.76 -16.48 25.40
C ALA A 32 5.22 -15.01 25.50
N LEU A 33 5.15 -14.23 24.42
CA LEU A 33 5.44 -12.79 24.47
C LEU A 33 4.46 -12.00 25.34
N ALA A 34 3.24 -12.49 25.56
CA ALA A 34 2.28 -11.87 26.45
C ALA A 34 2.73 -11.83 27.92
N ASN A 35 3.69 -12.67 28.31
CA ASN A 35 4.29 -12.64 29.65
C ASN A 35 5.39 -11.57 29.81
N VAL A 36 5.86 -10.97 28.70
CA VAL A 36 7.02 -10.05 28.69
C VAL A 36 6.64 -8.68 28.18
N LEU A 37 5.76 -8.60 27.18
CA LEU A 37 5.38 -7.37 26.52
C LEU A 37 3.94 -6.97 26.90
N PRO A 38 3.65 -5.67 27.02
CA PRO A 38 2.32 -5.19 27.34
C PRO A 38 1.34 -5.50 26.20
N HIS A 39 0.11 -5.86 26.58
CA HIS A 39 -0.94 -6.28 25.65
C HIS A 39 -1.20 -5.27 24.51
N TRP A 40 -1.23 -3.97 24.83
CA TRP A 40 -1.44 -2.92 23.82
C TRP A 40 -0.38 -2.92 22.72
N LEU A 41 0.88 -3.24 23.05
CA LEU A 41 1.97 -3.31 22.07
C LEU A 41 1.81 -4.53 21.15
N LEU A 42 1.42 -5.68 21.71
CA LEU A 42 1.16 -6.89 20.94
C LEU A 42 0.00 -6.70 19.97
N MET A 43 -1.06 -6.02 20.43
CA MET A 43 -2.20 -5.63 19.58
C MET A 43 -1.77 -4.68 18.46
N ALA A 44 -0.97 -3.66 18.77
CA ALA A 44 -0.46 -2.73 17.77
C ALA A 44 0.40 -3.41 16.70
N LEU A 45 1.18 -4.41 17.06
CA LEU A 45 1.98 -5.19 16.09
C LEU A 45 1.14 -6.11 15.21
N ASN A 46 -0.07 -6.48 15.64
CA ASN A 46 -0.89 -7.49 14.96
C ASN A 46 -2.10 -6.94 14.21
N TYR A 47 -2.65 -5.79 14.57
CA TYR A 47 -3.96 -5.40 14.06
C TYR A 47 -3.99 -4.04 13.34
N ASN A 48 -2.83 -3.53 12.92
CA ASN A 48 -2.68 -2.25 12.19
C ASN A 48 -2.44 -2.46 10.68
N GLY A 49 -3.12 -3.42 10.06
CA GLY A 49 -2.98 -3.68 8.62
C GLY A 49 -3.62 -2.61 7.75
N GLY A 50 -4.79 -2.12 8.14
CA GLY A 50 -5.50 -1.02 7.47
C GLY A 50 -4.71 0.29 7.54
N GLU A 51 -4.07 0.55 8.68
CA GLU A 51 -3.18 1.69 8.91
C GLU A 51 -1.96 1.64 7.99
N GLY A 52 -1.38 0.45 7.81
CA GLY A 52 -0.32 0.22 6.83
C GLY A 52 -0.76 0.58 5.41
N VAL A 53 -1.97 0.19 5.00
CA VAL A 53 -2.53 0.55 3.68
C VAL A 53 -2.82 2.05 3.58
N THR A 54 -3.33 2.67 4.64
CA THR A 54 -3.57 4.13 4.70
C THR A 54 -2.25 4.90 4.50
N ILE A 55 -1.18 4.49 5.15
CA ILE A 55 0.17 5.06 4.94
C ILE A 55 0.60 4.88 3.48
N PHE A 56 0.37 3.71 2.87
CA PHE A 56 0.67 3.48 1.45
C PHE A 56 -0.12 4.43 0.54
N PHE A 57 -1.39 4.66 0.77
CA PHE A 57 -2.20 5.55 -0.06
C PHE A 57 -1.68 7.00 -0.03
N VAL A 58 -1.35 7.54 1.15
CA VAL A 58 -0.75 8.88 1.24
C VAL A 58 0.60 8.92 0.51
N LEU A 59 1.47 7.93 0.74
CA LEU A 59 2.76 7.83 0.05
C LEU A 59 2.61 7.71 -1.46
N SER A 60 1.63 6.96 -1.93
CA SER A 60 1.33 6.78 -3.35
C SER A 60 0.94 8.09 -4.02
N GLY A 61 0.02 8.85 -3.43
CA GLY A 61 -0.37 10.17 -3.91
C GLY A 61 0.81 11.14 -3.96
N PHE A 62 1.62 11.17 -2.89
CA PHE A 62 2.80 12.02 -2.82
C PHE A 62 3.85 11.66 -3.88
N LEU A 63 4.19 10.39 -3.99
CA LEU A 63 5.24 9.92 -4.90
C LEU A 63 4.86 10.11 -6.37
N ILE A 64 3.58 9.89 -6.73
CA ILE A 64 3.13 10.04 -8.11
C ILE A 64 3.15 11.51 -8.53
N ALA A 65 2.60 12.40 -7.70
CA ALA A 65 2.56 13.83 -7.98
C ALA A 65 3.98 14.42 -8.05
N THR A 66 4.85 14.07 -7.08
CA THR A 66 6.25 14.50 -7.08
C THR A 66 7.00 14.05 -8.33
N ARG A 67 6.80 12.81 -8.79
CA ARG A 67 7.43 12.30 -10.01
C ARG A 67 6.95 13.02 -11.27
N VAL A 68 5.64 13.29 -11.35
CA VAL A 68 5.09 14.04 -12.50
C VAL A 68 5.66 15.45 -12.52
N MET A 69 5.67 16.17 -11.40
CA MET A 69 6.25 17.51 -11.32
C MET A 69 7.74 17.52 -11.66
N GLN A 70 8.51 16.52 -11.21
CA GLN A 70 9.95 16.42 -11.52
C GLN A 70 10.23 16.11 -13.00
N ARG A 71 9.36 15.34 -13.68
CA ARG A 71 9.56 14.93 -15.08
C ARG A 71 8.98 15.93 -16.07
N CYS A 72 7.83 16.50 -15.75
CA CYS A 72 7.05 17.35 -16.65
C CYS A 72 7.09 18.84 -16.28
N GLY A 73 7.76 19.21 -15.18
CA GLY A 73 7.81 20.57 -14.62
C GLY A 73 6.57 20.92 -13.78
N SER A 74 5.39 20.47 -14.19
CA SER A 74 4.11 20.72 -13.51
C SER A 74 3.15 19.55 -13.68
N LEU A 75 2.04 19.51 -12.92
CA LEU A 75 1.04 18.46 -13.01
C LEU A 75 0.22 18.51 -14.30
N ASP A 76 -0.09 19.71 -14.78
CA ASP A 76 -0.88 19.95 -16.00
C ASP A 76 -0.16 19.50 -17.29
N ASN A 77 1.15 19.41 -17.27
CA ASN A 77 1.96 18.90 -18.38
C ASN A 77 2.07 17.36 -18.43
N ILE A 78 1.29 16.64 -17.62
CA ILE A 78 1.32 15.19 -17.61
C ILE A 78 0.93 14.58 -18.96
N GLN A 79 1.77 13.69 -19.47
CA GLN A 79 1.47 12.91 -20.67
C GLN A 79 0.76 11.61 -20.28
N ALA A 80 -0.56 11.56 -20.52
CA ALA A 80 -1.40 10.45 -20.05
C ALA A 80 -0.94 9.08 -20.56
N VAL A 81 -0.67 8.92 -21.85
CA VAL A 81 -0.31 7.63 -22.45
C VAL A 81 1.01 7.08 -21.89
N PRO A 82 2.15 7.81 -21.89
CA PRO A 82 3.37 7.33 -21.26
C PRO A 82 3.20 7.07 -19.75
N PHE A 83 2.43 7.91 -19.06
CA PHE A 83 2.19 7.77 -17.64
C PHE A 83 1.48 6.43 -17.32
N ILE A 84 0.36 6.14 -18.00
CA ILE A 84 -0.42 4.91 -17.81
C ILE A 84 0.40 3.69 -18.25
N PHE A 85 1.12 3.78 -19.37
CA PHE A 85 1.95 2.69 -19.88
C PHE A 85 3.05 2.29 -18.88
N HIS A 86 3.87 3.25 -18.41
CA HIS A 86 4.94 2.95 -17.43
C HIS A 86 4.40 2.40 -16.11
N ARG A 87 3.19 2.81 -15.72
CA ARG A 87 2.52 2.28 -14.54
C ARG A 87 2.07 0.82 -14.78
N GLY A 88 1.38 0.58 -15.89
CA GLY A 88 0.93 -0.75 -16.30
C GLY A 88 2.10 -1.73 -16.47
N ALA A 89 3.17 -1.32 -17.15
CA ALA A 89 4.37 -2.13 -17.34
C ALA A 89 5.02 -2.57 -16.02
N ARG A 90 4.88 -1.77 -14.96
CA ARG A 90 5.39 -2.11 -13.62
C ARG A 90 4.48 -3.06 -12.85
N ILE A 91 3.15 -2.94 -13.01
CA ILE A 91 2.17 -3.57 -12.13
C ILE A 91 1.60 -4.84 -12.75
N LEU A 92 1.15 -4.78 -14.01
CA LEU A 92 0.44 -5.87 -14.67
C LEU A 92 1.22 -7.20 -14.69
N PRO A 93 2.54 -7.25 -14.95
CA PRO A 93 3.23 -8.52 -15.01
C PRO A 93 3.16 -9.32 -13.70
N CYS A 94 3.42 -8.68 -12.56
CA CYS A 94 3.35 -9.34 -11.26
C CYS A 94 1.91 -9.67 -10.86
N LEU A 95 0.94 -8.81 -11.18
CA LEU A 95 -0.47 -9.09 -10.95
C LEU A 95 -0.94 -10.31 -11.74
N LEU A 96 -0.60 -10.40 -13.02
CA LEU A 96 -0.94 -11.55 -13.86
C LEU A 96 -0.25 -12.82 -13.37
N GLY A 97 1.02 -12.73 -12.95
CA GLY A 97 1.74 -13.84 -12.33
C GLY A 97 1.07 -14.32 -11.04
N LEU A 98 0.64 -13.40 -10.17
CA LEU A 98 -0.12 -13.72 -8.96
C LEU A 98 -1.42 -14.44 -9.28
N LEU A 99 -2.22 -13.89 -10.21
CA LEU A 99 -3.49 -14.50 -10.62
C LEU A 99 -3.29 -15.88 -11.22
N ALA A 100 -2.25 -16.07 -12.06
CA ALA A 100 -1.92 -17.38 -12.63
C ALA A 100 -1.59 -18.41 -11.55
N VAL A 101 -0.76 -18.03 -10.55
CA VAL A 101 -0.41 -18.93 -9.43
C VAL A 101 -1.65 -19.27 -8.60
N ILE A 102 -2.49 -18.28 -8.26
CA ILE A 102 -3.73 -18.53 -7.50
C ILE A 102 -4.68 -19.43 -8.30
N GLY A 103 -4.83 -19.21 -9.61
CA GLY A 103 -5.67 -20.06 -10.47
C GLY A 103 -5.19 -21.51 -10.52
N ILE A 104 -3.87 -21.74 -10.57
CA ILE A 104 -3.29 -23.08 -10.50
C ILE A 104 -3.58 -23.72 -9.13
N LEU A 105 -3.40 -22.97 -8.02
CA LEU A 105 -3.64 -23.48 -6.68
C LEU A 105 -5.13 -23.78 -6.42
N ASP A 106 -6.03 -22.96 -6.96
CA ASP A 106 -7.49 -23.19 -6.94
C ASP A 106 -7.83 -24.48 -7.72
N TRP A 107 -7.32 -24.61 -8.95
CA TRP A 107 -7.52 -25.80 -9.79
C TRP A 107 -6.99 -27.08 -9.13
N MET A 108 -5.85 -27.00 -8.42
CA MET A 108 -5.27 -28.11 -7.64
C MET A 108 -6.04 -28.40 -6.34
N GLY A 109 -7.05 -27.60 -5.97
CA GLY A 109 -7.86 -27.80 -4.77
C GLY A 109 -7.16 -27.43 -3.46
N PHE A 110 -6.15 -26.55 -3.48
CA PHE A 110 -5.52 -26.08 -2.25
C PHE A 110 -6.49 -25.24 -1.42
N LYS A 111 -6.88 -25.72 -0.25
CA LYS A 111 -7.96 -25.20 0.62
C LYS A 111 -7.89 -23.68 0.87
N ASP A 112 -6.69 -23.10 1.04
CA ASP A 112 -6.54 -21.67 1.35
C ASP A 112 -6.69 -20.78 0.12
N TYR A 113 -6.66 -21.37 -1.08
CA TYR A 113 -6.72 -20.68 -2.37
C TYR A 113 -7.93 -21.07 -3.22
N SER A 114 -8.78 -21.99 -2.72
CA SER A 114 -9.97 -22.46 -3.44
C SER A 114 -11.20 -21.62 -3.14
N PHE A 115 -11.90 -21.21 -4.19
CA PHE A 115 -13.13 -20.40 -4.13
C PHE A 115 -14.33 -21.29 -3.82
N THR A 116 -14.55 -21.58 -2.55
CA THR A 116 -15.61 -22.47 -2.07
C THR A 116 -16.84 -21.73 -1.53
N LYS A 117 -16.74 -20.42 -1.29
CA LYS A 117 -17.87 -19.64 -0.76
C LYS A 117 -18.92 -19.36 -1.84
N PRO A 118 -20.22 -19.37 -1.50
CA PRO A 118 -21.28 -19.03 -2.44
C PRO A 118 -21.06 -17.67 -3.10
N GLY A 119 -21.25 -17.60 -4.42
CA GLY A 119 -21.07 -16.37 -5.19
C GLY A 119 -19.62 -15.98 -5.51
N GLN A 120 -18.64 -16.66 -4.93
CA GLN A 120 -17.22 -16.44 -5.25
C GLN A 120 -16.75 -17.41 -6.33
N SER A 121 -15.92 -16.91 -7.26
CA SER A 121 -15.21 -17.73 -8.23
C SER A 121 -13.88 -17.10 -8.59
N PHE A 122 -12.91 -17.91 -9.01
CA PHE A 122 -11.61 -17.42 -9.49
C PHE A 122 -11.79 -16.42 -10.65
N LEU A 123 -12.68 -16.73 -11.61
CA LEU A 123 -12.94 -15.86 -12.76
C LEU A 123 -13.54 -14.52 -12.30
N GLY A 124 -14.54 -14.53 -11.41
CA GLY A 124 -15.18 -13.33 -10.88
C GLY A 124 -14.18 -12.44 -10.11
N ALA A 125 -13.34 -13.04 -9.25
CA ALA A 125 -12.31 -12.33 -8.51
C ALA A 125 -11.23 -11.75 -9.44
N SER A 126 -10.77 -12.52 -10.43
CA SER A 126 -9.74 -12.09 -11.39
C SER A 126 -10.24 -10.98 -12.29
N THR A 127 -11.47 -11.07 -12.80
CA THR A 127 -12.08 -9.99 -13.61
C THR A 127 -12.28 -8.73 -12.77
N ALA A 128 -12.67 -8.84 -11.52
CA ALA A 128 -12.79 -7.70 -10.61
C ALA A 128 -11.44 -7.03 -10.33
N ALA A 129 -10.37 -7.82 -10.14
CA ALA A 129 -9.02 -7.31 -9.92
C ALA A 129 -8.47 -6.59 -11.16
N LEU A 130 -8.60 -7.18 -12.35
CA LEU A 130 -8.16 -6.58 -13.61
C LEU A 130 -9.04 -5.39 -14.03
N GLY A 131 -10.33 -5.41 -13.68
CA GLY A 131 -11.27 -4.31 -13.90
C GLY A 131 -11.20 -3.19 -12.87
N LEU A 132 -10.28 -3.27 -11.89
CA LEU A 132 -10.04 -2.26 -10.84
C LEU A 132 -11.27 -1.99 -9.93
N TYR A 133 -12.12 -3.00 -9.70
CA TYR A 133 -13.27 -2.93 -8.78
C TYR A 133 -13.30 -4.08 -7.76
N PHE A 134 -12.15 -4.69 -7.50
CA PHE A 134 -12.06 -5.84 -6.58
C PHE A 134 -12.51 -5.51 -5.15
N ASN A 135 -12.29 -4.28 -4.69
CA ASN A 135 -12.79 -3.79 -3.40
C ASN A 135 -14.33 -3.85 -3.33
N VAL A 136 -15.03 -3.43 -4.39
CA VAL A 136 -16.51 -3.52 -4.48
C VAL A 136 -16.95 -4.98 -4.57
N TRP A 137 -16.26 -5.76 -5.39
CA TRP A 137 -16.56 -7.20 -5.52
C TRP A 137 -16.41 -7.92 -4.18
N GLN A 138 -15.31 -7.69 -3.45
CA GLN A 138 -15.07 -8.32 -2.14
C GLN A 138 -16.08 -7.87 -1.09
N ALA A 139 -16.49 -6.60 -1.08
CA ALA A 139 -17.53 -6.11 -0.18
C ALA A 139 -18.89 -6.79 -0.40
N ASN A 140 -19.21 -7.17 -1.64
CA ASN A 140 -20.48 -7.82 -1.98
C ASN A 140 -20.45 -9.35 -1.80
N HIS A 141 -19.27 -10.00 -1.86
CA HIS A 141 -19.13 -11.46 -1.82
C HIS A 141 -18.43 -11.96 -0.54
N GLY A 142 -18.01 -11.04 0.35
CA GLY A 142 -17.26 -11.39 1.56
C GLY A 142 -15.76 -11.57 1.30
N TRP A 143 -15.00 -11.80 2.38
CA TRP A 143 -13.55 -12.01 2.31
C TRP A 143 -13.18 -13.14 1.35
N SER A 144 -12.31 -12.84 0.39
CA SER A 144 -11.85 -13.76 -0.63
C SER A 144 -10.71 -14.68 -0.12
N VAL A 145 -10.20 -15.53 -1.01
CA VAL A 145 -9.12 -16.47 -0.70
C VAL A 145 -7.79 -15.77 -0.43
N ALA A 146 -6.87 -16.48 0.23
CA ALA A 146 -5.55 -15.96 0.53
C ALA A 146 -4.80 -15.52 -0.74
N GLY A 147 -4.08 -14.41 -0.64
CA GLY A 147 -3.29 -13.86 -1.75
C GLY A 147 -4.07 -12.92 -2.67
N ILE A 148 -5.31 -13.23 -3.04
CA ILE A 148 -6.11 -12.31 -3.88
C ILE A 148 -6.81 -11.24 -3.07
N THR A 149 -7.14 -11.54 -1.80
CA THR A 149 -7.85 -10.62 -0.90
C THR A 149 -7.17 -9.26 -0.76
N VAL A 150 -5.85 -9.17 -0.89
CA VAL A 150 -5.09 -7.92 -0.75
C VAL A 150 -5.22 -6.97 -1.96
N LEU A 151 -5.79 -7.44 -3.09
CA LEU A 151 -5.90 -6.65 -4.32
C LEU A 151 -6.93 -5.53 -4.25
N TRP A 152 -7.72 -5.44 -3.18
CA TRP A 152 -8.69 -4.36 -2.99
C TRP A 152 -8.03 -2.98 -3.00
N SER A 153 -6.90 -2.83 -2.32
CA SER A 153 -6.19 -1.55 -2.24
C SER A 153 -5.54 -1.19 -3.56
N LEU A 154 -5.01 -2.20 -4.29
CA LEU A 154 -4.46 -2.00 -5.63
C LEU A 154 -5.54 -1.51 -6.61
N SER A 155 -6.76 -2.05 -6.51
CA SER A 155 -7.89 -1.58 -7.35
C SER A 155 -8.18 -0.09 -7.13
N ILE A 156 -8.20 0.36 -5.89
CA ILE A 156 -8.42 1.78 -5.56
C ILE A 156 -7.25 2.64 -6.08
N GLU A 157 -6.03 2.22 -5.82
CA GLU A 157 -4.83 2.95 -6.21
C GLU A 157 -4.74 3.12 -7.73
N GLU A 158 -4.91 2.04 -8.49
CA GLU A 158 -4.79 2.08 -9.95
C GLU A 158 -5.98 2.78 -10.61
N LEU A 159 -7.18 2.68 -10.05
CA LEU A 159 -8.33 3.45 -10.52
C LEU A 159 -8.10 4.96 -10.34
N PHE A 160 -7.55 5.39 -9.19
CA PHE A 160 -7.15 6.78 -8.99
C PHE A 160 -6.11 7.21 -10.02
N TYR A 161 -5.09 6.40 -10.31
CA TYR A 161 -4.05 6.73 -11.27
C TYR A 161 -4.54 6.76 -12.70
N LEU A 162 -5.51 5.94 -13.07
CA LEU A 162 -6.13 5.99 -14.40
C LEU A 162 -6.85 7.35 -14.61
N GLY A 163 -7.51 7.86 -13.57
CA GLY A 163 -8.17 9.17 -13.58
C GLY A 163 -7.23 10.37 -13.42
N PHE A 164 -6.06 10.16 -12.81
CA PHE A 164 -5.15 11.25 -12.41
C PHE A 164 -4.71 12.18 -13.55
N PRO A 165 -4.33 11.70 -14.76
CA PRO A 165 -3.99 12.58 -15.86
C PRO A 165 -5.13 13.51 -16.31
N SER A 166 -6.37 13.03 -16.25
CA SER A 166 -7.54 13.85 -16.57
C SER A 166 -7.80 14.90 -15.49
N LEU A 167 -7.63 14.52 -14.23
CA LEU A 167 -7.73 15.41 -13.08
C LEU A 167 -6.66 16.53 -13.15
N CYS A 168 -5.44 16.23 -13.57
CA CYS A 168 -4.35 17.19 -13.69
C CYS A 168 -4.56 18.26 -14.80
N ARG A 169 -5.49 18.04 -15.75
CA ARG A 169 -5.83 19.03 -16.80
C ARG A 169 -6.73 20.15 -16.30
N VAL A 170 -7.33 19.98 -15.13
CA VAL A 170 -8.17 21.00 -14.51
C VAL A 170 -7.27 22.14 -13.99
N PRO A 171 -7.70 23.41 -14.06
CA PRO A 171 -6.94 24.54 -13.53
C PRO A 171 -6.46 24.30 -12.09
N LYS A 172 -5.20 24.62 -11.79
CA LYS A 172 -4.54 24.30 -10.50
C LYS A 172 -5.38 24.65 -9.27
N ARG A 173 -6.08 25.78 -9.29
CA ARG A 173 -6.95 26.20 -8.15
C ARG A 173 -8.11 25.25 -7.93
N ILE A 174 -8.75 24.79 -9.03
CA ILE A 174 -9.85 23.83 -8.98
C ILE A 174 -9.33 22.46 -8.58
N LEU A 175 -8.19 22.00 -9.15
CA LEU A 175 -7.52 20.76 -8.77
C LEU A 175 -7.25 20.70 -7.27
N VAL A 176 -6.64 21.74 -6.70
CA VAL A 176 -6.35 21.82 -5.25
C VAL A 176 -7.65 21.79 -4.45
N GLY A 177 -8.69 22.52 -4.88
CA GLY A 177 -10.00 22.50 -4.23
C GLY A 177 -10.65 21.11 -4.24
N LEU A 178 -10.63 20.41 -5.38
CA LEU A 178 -11.17 19.05 -5.49
C LEU A 178 -10.39 18.04 -4.64
N LEU A 179 -9.06 18.12 -4.64
CA LEU A 179 -8.22 17.25 -3.80
C LEU A 179 -8.45 17.53 -2.30
N ALA A 180 -8.56 18.79 -1.90
CA ALA A 180 -8.86 19.17 -0.53
C ALA A 180 -10.26 18.69 -0.10
N LEU A 181 -11.25 18.82 -0.97
CA LEU A 181 -12.60 18.32 -0.74
C LEU A 181 -12.60 16.80 -0.54
N LEU A 182 -11.92 16.05 -1.42
CA LEU A 182 -11.78 14.59 -1.29
C LEU A 182 -11.08 14.21 0.02
N ALA A 183 -9.99 14.90 0.39
CA ALA A 183 -9.24 14.64 1.62
C ALA A 183 -10.06 14.90 2.89
N VAL A 184 -10.97 15.89 2.87
CA VAL A 184 -11.88 16.19 3.99
C VAL A 184 -13.08 15.23 4.02
N ILE A 185 -13.63 14.89 2.85
CA ILE A 185 -14.77 13.97 2.77
C ILE A 185 -14.38 12.54 3.19
N ALA A 186 -13.15 12.09 2.91
CA ALA A 186 -12.76 10.71 3.18
C ALA A 186 -12.96 10.26 4.63
N PRO A 187 -12.45 10.94 5.67
CA PRO A 187 -12.72 10.56 7.05
C PRO A 187 -14.18 10.73 7.45
N LEU A 188 -14.88 11.78 6.95
CA LEU A 188 -16.30 11.99 7.22
C LEU A 188 -17.18 10.90 6.59
N TYR A 189 -16.81 10.44 5.38
CA TYR A 189 -17.50 9.33 4.72
C TYR A 189 -17.23 8.02 5.43
N HIS A 190 -16.00 7.79 5.89
CA HIS A 190 -15.62 6.60 6.65
C HIS A 190 -16.50 6.45 7.90
N SER A 191 -16.78 7.54 8.60
CA SER A 191 -17.62 7.57 9.80
C SER A 191 -19.08 7.15 9.55
N GLN A 192 -19.58 7.35 8.34
CA GLN A 192 -20.96 7.03 7.98
C GLN A 192 -21.13 5.58 7.45
N LEU A 193 -20.04 4.82 7.28
CA LEU A 193 -20.10 3.47 6.77
C LEU A 193 -20.42 2.47 7.88
N HIS A 194 -21.68 2.10 7.99
CA HIS A 194 -22.18 1.13 8.96
C HIS A 194 -22.66 -0.15 8.25
N GLY A 195 -22.61 -1.28 8.93
CA GLY A 195 -23.23 -2.54 8.53
C GLY A 195 -22.39 -3.48 7.66
N ASN A 196 -21.45 -2.99 6.85
CA ASN A 196 -20.53 -3.82 6.07
C ASN A 196 -19.08 -3.46 6.42
N GLU A 197 -18.45 -4.28 7.26
CA GLU A 197 -17.06 -4.06 7.72
C GLU A 197 -16.07 -4.02 6.56
N ILE A 198 -16.23 -4.92 5.57
CA ILE A 198 -15.37 -4.98 4.40
C ILE A 198 -15.47 -3.66 3.60
N TRP A 199 -16.70 -3.18 3.37
CA TRP A 199 -16.90 -1.91 2.66
C TRP A 199 -16.33 -0.73 3.44
N ARG A 200 -16.46 -0.72 4.76
CA ARG A 200 -15.88 0.34 5.60
C ARG A 200 -14.36 0.42 5.44
N GLU A 201 -13.67 -0.72 5.44
CA GLU A 201 -12.21 -0.77 5.24
C GLU A 201 -11.79 -0.42 3.81
N GLN A 202 -12.61 -0.79 2.82
CA GLN A 202 -12.20 -0.82 1.41
C GLN A 202 -12.94 0.19 0.52
N ALA A 203 -13.62 1.17 1.11
CA ALA A 203 -14.40 2.13 0.36
C ALA A 203 -13.53 2.97 -0.58
N THR A 204 -13.91 3.02 -1.84
CA THR A 204 -13.18 3.73 -2.90
C THR A 204 -12.98 5.21 -2.57
N LEU A 205 -14.02 5.88 -2.06
CA LEU A 205 -13.97 7.31 -1.75
C LEU A 205 -12.99 7.61 -0.60
N THR A 206 -12.97 6.75 0.42
CA THR A 206 -12.01 6.84 1.53
C THR A 206 -10.56 6.71 1.02
N GLY A 207 -10.29 5.73 0.17
CA GLY A 207 -8.98 5.56 -0.44
C GLY A 207 -8.58 6.73 -1.35
N PHE A 208 -9.50 7.22 -2.17
CA PHE A 208 -9.26 8.38 -3.05
C PHE A 208 -8.91 9.64 -2.26
N GLY A 209 -9.61 9.93 -1.16
CA GLY A 209 -9.31 11.08 -0.32
C GLY A 209 -7.96 10.95 0.38
N THR A 210 -7.59 9.73 0.80
CA THR A 210 -6.29 9.44 1.39
C THR A 210 -5.15 9.64 0.38
N ILE A 211 -5.31 9.17 -0.86
CA ILE A 211 -4.35 9.41 -1.95
C ILE A 211 -4.28 10.92 -2.29
N ALA A 212 -5.45 11.60 -2.33
CA ALA A 212 -5.53 13.04 -2.60
C ALA A 212 -4.76 13.86 -1.56
N MET A 213 -4.79 13.48 -0.28
CA MET A 213 -3.95 14.11 0.76
C MET A 213 -2.46 13.99 0.44
N GLY A 214 -2.01 12.85 -0.07
CA GLY A 214 -0.64 12.67 -0.55
C GLY A 214 -0.29 13.59 -1.72
N VAL A 215 -1.20 13.75 -2.69
CA VAL A 215 -1.02 14.70 -3.82
C VAL A 215 -0.93 16.13 -3.32
N LEU A 216 -1.80 16.54 -2.39
CA LEU A 216 -1.75 17.86 -1.75
C LEU A 216 -0.42 18.10 -1.04
N ALA A 217 0.05 17.11 -0.28
CA ALA A 217 1.37 17.18 0.36
C ALA A 217 2.49 17.38 -0.68
N ALA A 218 2.43 16.73 -1.85
CA ALA A 218 3.41 16.96 -2.91
C ALA A 218 3.36 18.39 -3.49
N ILE A 219 2.16 18.92 -3.72
CA ILE A 219 1.95 20.30 -4.19
C ILE A 219 2.49 21.31 -3.17
N ILE A 220 2.20 21.12 -1.89
CA ILE A 220 2.69 21.95 -0.79
C ILE A 220 4.22 21.83 -0.70
N GLY A 221 4.75 20.62 -0.72
CA GLY A 221 6.17 20.35 -0.63
C GLY A 221 7.00 21.01 -1.75
N SER A 222 6.44 21.06 -2.95
CA SER A 222 7.10 21.73 -4.08
C SER A 222 7.01 23.26 -4.05
N SER A 223 5.99 23.81 -3.36
CA SER A 223 5.71 25.25 -3.31
C SER A 223 6.35 25.96 -2.12
N LEU A 224 6.62 25.22 -1.04
CA LEU A 224 7.15 25.76 0.20
C LEU A 224 8.55 25.22 0.50
N GLN A 225 9.40 26.09 1.05
CA GLN A 225 10.73 25.72 1.58
C GLN A 225 10.85 26.26 3.01
N PRO A 226 10.25 25.57 3.99
CA PRO A 226 10.30 26.00 5.38
C PRO A 226 11.72 25.90 5.95
N SER A 227 11.97 26.61 7.05
CA SER A 227 13.22 26.49 7.79
C SER A 227 13.41 25.05 8.30
N ARG A 228 14.66 24.68 8.57
CA ARG A 228 14.99 23.34 9.11
C ARG A 228 14.22 23.03 10.39
N SER A 229 14.08 24.01 11.29
CA SER A 229 13.35 23.85 12.56
C SER A 229 11.87 23.58 12.34
N VAL A 230 11.23 24.30 11.43
CA VAL A 230 9.82 24.07 11.05
C VAL A 230 9.63 22.69 10.42
N SER A 231 10.56 22.28 9.54
CA SER A 231 10.50 20.94 8.93
C SER A 231 10.64 19.82 9.96
N ILE A 232 11.51 19.99 10.96
CA ILE A 232 11.67 19.04 12.07
C ILE A 232 10.39 19.01 12.91
N MET A 233 9.84 20.16 13.26
CA MET A 233 8.59 20.25 14.05
C MET A 233 7.43 19.56 13.35
N ILE A 234 7.24 19.80 12.06
CA ILE A 234 6.21 19.13 11.24
C ILE A 234 6.45 17.62 11.22
N GLY A 235 7.71 17.19 11.00
CA GLY A 235 8.04 15.77 10.95
C GLY A 235 7.84 15.04 12.29
N THR A 236 8.19 15.70 13.40
CA THR A 236 7.99 15.16 14.76
C THR A 236 6.50 15.11 15.08
N GLY A 237 5.75 16.20 14.84
CA GLY A 237 4.30 16.22 15.01
C GLY A 237 3.60 15.14 14.19
N GLY A 238 3.98 14.98 12.92
CA GLY A 238 3.46 13.90 12.07
C GLY A 238 3.76 12.51 12.63
N THR A 239 4.98 12.28 13.13
CA THR A 239 5.35 11.01 13.77
C THR A 239 4.54 10.76 15.04
N CYS A 240 4.34 11.80 15.88
CA CYS A 240 3.51 11.69 17.09
C CYS A 240 2.06 11.32 16.75
N LEU A 241 1.47 11.95 15.74
CA LEU A 241 0.10 11.63 15.30
C LEU A 241 -0.03 10.18 14.79
N MET A 242 0.95 9.72 13.99
CA MET A 242 0.98 8.33 13.52
C MET A 242 1.12 7.35 14.68
N LEU A 243 2.03 7.61 15.62
CA LEU A 243 2.25 6.74 16.77
C LEU A 243 1.05 6.75 17.73
N ALA A 244 0.43 7.92 17.95
CA ALA A 244 -0.75 8.02 18.80
C ALA A 244 -1.89 7.15 18.26
N GLU A 245 -2.04 7.08 16.95
CA GLU A 245 -3.03 6.26 16.28
C GLU A 245 -2.65 4.77 16.31
N ILE A 246 -1.45 4.40 15.82
CA ILE A 246 -1.00 3.00 15.74
C ILE A 246 -0.93 2.33 17.13
N LEU A 247 -0.63 3.08 18.17
CA LEU A 247 -0.48 2.57 19.54
C LEU A 247 -1.74 2.78 20.40
N ALA A 248 -2.83 3.30 19.82
CA ALA A 248 -4.04 3.59 20.55
C ALA A 248 -4.70 2.34 21.13
N PRO A 249 -5.17 2.38 22.38
CA PRO A 249 -5.98 1.31 22.93
C PRO A 249 -7.28 1.11 22.15
N ALA A 250 -7.75 -0.14 22.03
CA ALA A 250 -8.99 -0.48 21.32
C ALA A 250 -10.21 0.32 21.79
N ALA A 251 -10.27 0.73 23.06
CA ALA A 251 -11.34 1.56 23.59
C ALA A 251 -11.42 2.95 22.92
N TRP A 252 -10.30 3.50 22.51
CA TRP A 252 -10.26 4.79 21.81
C TRP A 252 -10.79 4.68 20.37
N TRP A 253 -10.55 3.57 19.71
CA TRP A 253 -11.11 3.29 18.39
C TRP A 253 -12.64 3.28 18.39
N HIS A 254 -13.26 2.76 19.45
CA HIS A 254 -14.71 2.80 19.60
C HIS A 254 -15.24 4.21 19.91
N ALA A 255 -14.45 5.04 20.57
CA ALA A 255 -14.90 6.36 21.01
C ALA A 255 -14.66 7.46 19.93
N VAL A 256 -13.51 7.40 19.25
CA VAL A 256 -13.04 8.48 18.35
C VAL A 256 -12.36 7.96 17.07
N GLY A 257 -12.74 6.77 16.59
CA GLY A 257 -12.06 6.06 15.48
C GLY A 257 -11.87 6.89 14.22
N ASP A 258 -12.87 7.68 13.83
CA ASP A 258 -12.78 8.53 12.64
C ASP A 258 -11.78 9.67 12.80
N THR A 259 -11.69 10.24 14.01
CA THR A 259 -10.67 11.24 14.34
C THR A 259 -9.28 10.60 14.28
N MET A 260 -9.13 9.36 14.73
CA MET A 260 -7.87 8.61 14.68
C MET A 260 -7.46 8.33 13.25
N PHE A 261 -8.39 7.92 12.40
CA PHE A 261 -8.14 7.75 10.96
C PHE A 261 -7.67 9.06 10.30
N ALA A 262 -8.31 10.20 10.61
CA ALA A 262 -7.88 11.51 10.14
C ALA A 262 -6.49 11.90 10.67
N MET A 263 -6.17 11.56 11.93
CA MET A 263 -4.84 11.78 12.53
C MET A 263 -3.76 10.99 11.79
N LEU A 264 -4.02 9.74 11.41
CA LEU A 264 -3.08 8.92 10.65
C LEU A 264 -2.80 9.52 9.27
N ILE A 265 -3.85 9.92 8.54
CA ILE A 265 -3.71 10.55 7.23
C ILE A 265 -2.89 11.84 7.34
N MET A 266 -3.24 12.73 8.27
CA MET A 266 -2.55 13.98 8.48
C MET A 266 -1.11 13.76 8.96
N GLY A 267 -0.91 12.88 9.93
CA GLY A 267 0.41 12.52 10.46
C GLY A 267 1.34 11.99 9.38
N THR A 268 0.82 11.11 8.52
CA THR A 268 1.58 10.58 7.38
C THR A 268 1.92 11.68 6.37
N ALA A 269 0.98 12.57 6.04
CA ALA A 269 1.22 13.69 5.13
C ALA A 269 2.30 14.64 5.67
N MET A 270 2.24 14.99 6.96
CA MET A 270 3.25 15.82 7.65
C MET A 270 4.62 15.13 7.63
N ARG A 271 4.66 13.83 7.89
CA ARG A 271 5.92 13.06 7.91
C ARG A 271 6.55 12.96 6.52
N VAL A 272 5.74 12.78 5.50
CA VAL A 272 6.17 12.75 4.08
C VAL A 272 6.72 14.10 3.65
N LEU A 273 6.07 15.21 4.00
CA LEU A 273 6.55 16.58 3.79
C LEU A 273 7.91 16.80 4.44
N ALA A 274 8.06 16.42 5.70
CA ALA A 274 9.34 16.55 6.40
C ALA A 274 10.45 15.73 5.72
N CYS A 275 10.15 14.51 5.23
CA CYS A 275 11.10 13.72 4.45
C CYS A 275 11.47 14.40 3.12
N HIS A 276 10.56 15.17 2.52
CA HIS A 276 10.82 15.89 1.28
C HIS A 276 11.77 17.08 1.51
N TRP A 277 11.52 17.87 2.55
CA TRP A 277 12.31 19.06 2.87
C TRP A 277 13.66 18.74 3.56
N LEU A 278 13.71 17.64 4.33
CA LEU A 278 14.89 17.16 5.03
C LEU A 278 15.23 15.74 4.60
N PRO A 279 15.87 15.56 3.44
CA PRO A 279 16.23 14.23 2.97
C PRO A 279 17.15 13.55 3.99
N MET A 280 16.70 12.43 4.53
CA MET A 280 17.47 11.65 5.49
C MET A 280 18.69 11.05 4.79
N VAL A 281 19.86 11.18 5.42
CA VAL A 281 21.02 10.36 5.05
C VAL A 281 20.75 8.93 5.52
N GLY A 282 20.78 7.98 4.60
CA GLY A 282 20.50 6.58 4.92
C GLY A 282 21.59 5.98 5.82
N GLY A 283 21.28 5.80 7.10
CA GLY A 283 22.16 5.09 8.04
C GLY A 283 22.20 3.57 7.77
N VAL A 284 23.29 2.93 8.22
CA VAL A 284 23.49 1.47 8.09
C VAL A 284 22.37 0.69 8.80
N GLY A 285 21.92 1.14 9.97
CA GLY A 285 20.88 0.45 10.76
C GLY A 285 19.49 0.40 10.13
N SER A 286 19.18 1.30 9.19
CA SER A 286 17.87 1.35 8.53
C SER A 286 17.85 0.70 7.13
N TRP A 287 18.93 0.09 6.68
CA TRP A 287 19.02 -0.45 5.33
C TRP A 287 17.98 -1.54 5.02
N TRP A 288 17.73 -2.42 5.97
CA TRP A 288 16.77 -3.52 5.85
C TRP A 288 15.34 -3.00 5.70
N LEU A 289 14.95 -2.01 6.53
CA LEU A 289 13.64 -1.38 6.47
C LEU A 289 13.43 -0.63 5.15
N ARG A 290 14.45 0.11 4.70
CA ARG A 290 14.45 0.76 3.39
C ARG A 290 14.32 -0.25 2.26
N ARG A 291 15.03 -1.38 2.37
CA ARG A 291 14.95 -2.44 1.35
C ARG A 291 13.57 -3.06 1.30
N MET A 292 12.94 -3.33 2.43
CA MET A 292 11.54 -3.77 2.48
C MET A 292 10.60 -2.74 1.82
N GLY A 293 10.80 -1.46 2.09
CA GLY A 293 10.03 -0.40 1.44
C GLY A 293 10.25 -0.31 -0.08
N GLN A 294 11.45 -0.65 -0.54
CA GLN A 294 11.75 -0.71 -1.98
C GLN A 294 11.09 -1.88 -2.68
N LEU A 295 10.94 -2.99 -1.98
CA LEU A 295 10.31 -4.23 -2.43
C LEU A 295 8.83 -4.30 -2.05
N SER A 296 8.26 -3.23 -1.48
CA SER A 296 6.92 -3.28 -0.88
C SER A 296 5.83 -3.73 -1.84
N TYR A 297 5.97 -3.51 -3.15
CA TYR A 297 5.02 -3.98 -4.15
C TYR A 297 5.08 -5.51 -4.32
N GLU A 298 6.27 -6.07 -4.53
CA GLU A 298 6.46 -7.51 -4.67
C GLU A 298 6.08 -8.23 -3.37
N ILE A 299 6.50 -7.70 -2.23
CA ILE A 299 6.15 -8.23 -0.92
C ILE A 299 4.64 -8.17 -0.71
N TYR A 300 3.98 -7.05 -1.00
CA TYR A 300 2.54 -6.89 -0.84
C TYR A 300 1.73 -7.93 -1.61
N LEU A 301 2.13 -8.24 -2.84
CA LEU A 301 1.46 -9.25 -3.66
C LEU A 301 1.70 -10.69 -3.19
N THR A 302 2.84 -10.97 -2.56
CA THR A 302 3.28 -12.37 -2.38
C THR A 302 3.42 -12.83 -0.93
N HIS A 303 3.38 -11.92 0.05
CA HIS A 303 3.57 -12.29 1.46
C HIS A 303 2.57 -13.35 1.95
N MET A 304 1.34 -13.35 1.41
CA MET A 304 0.32 -14.31 1.81
C MET A 304 0.69 -15.76 1.52
N PHE A 305 1.50 -16.03 0.48
CA PHE A 305 1.98 -17.39 0.24
C PHE A 305 2.86 -17.89 1.38
N VAL A 306 3.77 -17.05 1.85
CA VAL A 306 4.65 -17.39 2.97
C VAL A 306 3.86 -17.49 4.29
N VAL A 307 2.96 -16.52 4.55
CA VAL A 307 2.11 -16.52 5.75
C VAL A 307 1.29 -17.81 5.81
N MET A 308 0.59 -18.19 4.74
CA MET A 308 -0.26 -19.38 4.73
C MET A 308 0.57 -20.67 4.87
N ALA A 309 1.71 -20.76 4.19
CA ALA A 309 2.61 -21.90 4.32
C ALA A 309 3.13 -22.07 5.76
N ALA A 310 3.57 -20.97 6.39
CA ALA A 310 4.09 -20.98 7.75
C ALA A 310 3.00 -21.36 8.78
N VAL A 311 1.80 -20.80 8.64
CA VAL A 311 0.66 -21.15 9.52
C VAL A 311 0.25 -22.62 9.36
N ARG A 312 0.24 -23.13 8.13
CA ARG A 312 -0.02 -24.56 7.89
C ARG A 312 1.03 -25.46 8.55
N LEU A 313 2.31 -25.15 8.37
CA LEU A 313 3.39 -25.90 8.99
C LEU A 313 3.33 -25.86 10.51
N PHE A 314 3.04 -24.67 11.09
CA PHE A 314 2.89 -24.50 12.52
C PHE A 314 1.77 -25.40 13.08
N ARG A 315 0.61 -25.41 12.41
CA ARG A 315 -0.55 -26.22 12.83
C ARG A 315 -0.37 -27.71 12.56
N ALA A 316 0.25 -28.08 11.44
CA ALA A 316 0.46 -29.48 11.08
C ALA A 316 1.45 -30.22 12.00
N ASN A 317 2.32 -29.49 12.69
CA ASN A 317 3.24 -30.03 13.67
C ASN A 317 2.76 -29.90 15.12
N ASP A 318 1.48 -29.51 15.33
CA ASP A 318 0.86 -29.33 16.65
C ASP A 318 1.72 -28.50 17.62
N LEU A 319 2.43 -27.48 17.09
CA LEU A 319 3.32 -26.66 17.90
C LEU A 319 2.53 -25.83 18.93
N PRO A 320 3.02 -25.74 20.19
CA PRO A 320 2.35 -24.98 21.23
C PRO A 320 2.18 -23.51 20.83
N LEU A 321 0.98 -22.94 21.04
CA LEU A 321 0.69 -21.55 20.70
C LEU A 321 1.66 -20.57 21.37
N ALA A 322 2.16 -20.91 22.56
CA ALA A 322 3.20 -20.15 23.24
C ALA A 322 4.46 -19.90 22.39
N GLN A 323 4.79 -20.78 21.43
CA GLN A 323 5.93 -20.66 20.52
C GLN A 323 5.57 -19.92 19.23
N GLY A 324 4.32 -19.54 19.01
CA GLY A 324 3.84 -18.90 17.79
C GLY A 324 4.57 -17.62 17.39
N TRP A 325 5.16 -16.90 18.34
CA TRP A 325 5.98 -15.73 18.08
C TRP A 325 7.20 -16.00 17.19
N MET A 326 7.73 -17.23 17.20
CA MET A 326 8.89 -17.63 16.37
C MET A 326 8.55 -17.63 14.87
N VAL A 327 7.28 -17.78 14.53
CA VAL A 327 6.81 -17.73 13.13
C VAL A 327 7.06 -16.35 12.50
N TYR A 328 6.98 -15.27 13.29
CA TYR A 328 7.10 -13.90 12.76
C TYR A 328 8.47 -13.59 12.15
N PRO A 329 9.60 -13.73 12.86
CA PRO A 329 10.92 -13.44 12.27
C PRO A 329 11.22 -14.37 11.10
N ILE A 330 10.82 -15.63 11.14
CA ILE A 330 10.99 -16.59 10.04
C ILE A 330 10.21 -16.12 8.80
N CYS A 331 8.93 -15.76 8.98
CA CYS A 331 8.10 -15.23 7.90
C CYS A 331 8.69 -13.94 7.32
N LEU A 332 9.14 -13.01 8.15
CA LEU A 332 9.72 -11.75 7.68
C LEU A 332 10.95 -11.98 6.79
N VAL A 333 11.84 -12.90 7.17
CA VAL A 333 12.99 -13.25 6.35
C VAL A 333 12.57 -13.92 5.04
N LEU A 334 11.67 -14.90 5.09
CA LEU A 334 11.21 -15.61 3.90
C LEU A 334 10.45 -14.70 2.93
N ILE A 335 9.59 -13.81 3.45
CA ILE A 335 8.85 -12.80 2.67
C ILE A 335 9.83 -11.84 1.99
N TRP A 336 10.85 -11.37 2.72
CA TRP A 336 11.89 -10.51 2.15
C TRP A 336 12.67 -11.21 1.04
N LEU A 337 13.10 -12.46 1.25
CA LEU A 337 13.82 -13.26 0.25
C LEU A 337 12.95 -13.51 -0.99
N LEU A 338 11.68 -13.85 -0.81
CA LEU A 338 10.73 -14.04 -1.91
C LEU A 338 10.53 -12.74 -2.70
N GLY A 339 10.30 -11.62 -2.01
CA GLY A 339 10.17 -10.31 -2.65
C GLY A 339 11.42 -9.90 -3.44
N GLU A 340 12.62 -10.16 -2.89
CA GLU A 340 13.89 -9.91 -3.57
C GLU A 340 14.05 -10.79 -4.82
N ALA A 341 13.70 -12.06 -4.73
CA ALA A 341 13.76 -12.99 -5.85
C ALA A 341 12.82 -12.57 -6.99
N ILE A 342 11.55 -12.25 -6.67
CA ILE A 342 10.57 -11.79 -7.66
C ILE A 342 11.00 -10.46 -8.28
N PHE A 343 11.51 -9.53 -7.47
CA PHE A 343 12.00 -8.25 -7.99
C PHE A 343 13.14 -8.43 -8.99
N ARG A 344 14.15 -9.27 -8.65
CA ARG A 344 15.34 -9.45 -9.50
C ARG A 344 15.07 -10.31 -10.71
N LEU A 345 14.33 -11.40 -10.56
CA LEU A 345 14.15 -12.42 -11.59
C LEU A 345 12.96 -12.10 -12.51
N PHE A 346 11.97 -11.35 -12.05
CA PHE A 346 10.75 -11.14 -12.81
C PHE A 346 10.38 -9.66 -12.97
N SER A 347 10.05 -8.92 -11.90
CA SER A 347 9.51 -7.55 -12.01
C SER A 347 10.42 -6.62 -12.77
N ARG A 348 11.70 -6.54 -12.37
CA ARG A 348 12.67 -5.62 -12.97
C ARG A 348 13.00 -5.94 -14.43
N PRO A 349 13.33 -7.19 -14.81
CA PRO A 349 13.58 -7.56 -16.20
C PRO A 349 12.39 -7.30 -17.12
N VAL A 350 11.17 -7.71 -16.70
CA VAL A 350 9.97 -7.56 -17.52
C VAL A 350 9.61 -6.09 -17.71
N ALA A 351 9.64 -5.28 -16.63
CA ALA A 351 9.40 -3.84 -16.75
C ALA A 351 10.41 -3.15 -17.67
N ALA A 352 11.70 -3.49 -17.57
CA ALA A 352 12.73 -2.94 -18.43
C ALA A 352 12.53 -3.32 -19.92
N PHE A 353 12.12 -4.56 -20.18
CA PHE A 353 11.82 -5.04 -21.53
C PHE A 353 10.63 -4.27 -22.14
N LEU A 354 9.54 -4.12 -21.38
CA LEU A 354 8.34 -3.41 -21.82
C LEU A 354 8.63 -1.91 -22.07
N ASP A 355 9.38 -1.27 -21.18
CA ASP A 355 9.76 0.14 -21.34
C ASP A 355 10.64 0.35 -22.60
N GLN A 356 11.59 -0.53 -22.86
CA GLN A 356 12.43 -0.45 -24.07
C GLN A 356 11.60 -0.63 -25.36
N HIS A 357 10.66 -1.57 -25.34
CA HIS A 357 9.78 -1.83 -26.48
C HIS A 357 8.87 -0.63 -26.78
N PHE A 358 8.28 -0.03 -25.75
CA PHE A 358 7.45 1.16 -25.88
C PHE A 358 8.22 2.36 -26.47
N VAL A 359 9.45 2.59 -26.02
CA VAL A 359 10.29 3.67 -26.55
C VAL A 359 10.62 3.44 -28.02
N ARG A 360 10.86 2.19 -28.44
CA ARG A 360 11.12 1.83 -29.85
C ARG A 360 9.91 2.11 -30.74
N LEU A 361 8.72 1.65 -30.33
CA LEU A 361 7.48 1.88 -31.07
C LEU A 361 7.22 3.39 -31.26
N ARG A 362 7.36 4.17 -30.21
CA ARG A 362 7.12 5.61 -30.27
C ARG A 362 8.13 6.38 -31.17
N LYS A 363 9.36 5.87 -31.31
CA LYS A 363 10.33 6.42 -32.24
C LYS A 363 10.03 6.05 -33.68
N SER A 364 9.49 4.85 -33.92
CA SER A 364 9.04 4.40 -35.25
C SER A 364 7.87 5.25 -35.77
N ASP A 365 6.92 5.59 -34.88
CA ASP A 365 5.73 6.38 -35.24
C ASP A 365 6.07 7.88 -35.49
N ALA A 366 7.19 8.37 -34.95
CA ALA A 366 7.59 9.76 -35.10
C ALA A 366 8.22 10.08 -36.50
N GLY A 367 8.42 9.07 -37.36
CA GLY A 367 9.00 9.22 -38.69
C GLY A 367 10.45 9.77 -38.69
N PRO A 368 11.22 9.63 -39.77
CA PRO A 368 12.48 10.32 -39.87
C PRO A 368 12.21 11.84 -39.92
N VAL A 369 12.78 12.57 -38.94
CA VAL A 369 12.83 14.04 -39.02
C VAL A 369 13.50 14.37 -40.35
N SER A 370 12.72 14.85 -41.33
CA SER A 370 13.26 15.39 -42.56
C SER A 370 14.14 16.58 -42.19
N VAL A 371 15.44 16.40 -42.36
CA VAL A 371 16.48 17.46 -42.27
C VAL A 371 16.34 18.41 -43.40
#